data_29c99c78c061a5231476260e4869e507
#
_entry.id   29c99c78c061a5231476260e4869e507
#
_cell.length_a   1.000
_cell.length_b   1.000
_cell.length_c   1.000
_cell.angle_alpha   90.00
_cell.angle_beta   90.00
_cell.angle_gamma   90.00
#
_symmetry.space_group_name_H-M   'P 1'
#
loop_
_entity.id
_entity.type
_entity.pdbx_description
1 polymer ?
#
loop_
_entity_poly.entity_id
_entity_poly.type
_entity_poly.pdbx_seq_one_letter_code
_entity_poly.pdbx_strand_id
1 'polypeptide(L)'
;MIKADFFFFSGLGLVSPVFAVFLTDNLKDGNIEVAGFAMAIYWIVRSIFEIPVAKFLDKCRGERDDLLCLVGGYLIVALVHFGYIQATLSWHIYILQFVYAVAMAFAAPGWSAIFTRHIDKGKEGFEWGLEHVA
;
A
#
# COMPACT_ATOMS: atom_id res chain seq x y z
N MET A 1 2.79 -13.26 10.38
CA MET A 1 2.23 -12.36 9.38
C MET A 1 1.01 -11.66 9.95
N ILE A 2 -0.09 -12.31 10.28
CA ILE A 2 -1.36 -11.72 10.76
C ILE A 2 -1.20 -10.65 11.86
N LYS A 3 -0.31 -10.85 12.87
CA LYS A 3 -0.07 -9.82 13.90
C LYS A 3 0.58 -8.55 13.36
N ALA A 4 1.49 -8.67 12.41
CA ALA A 4 2.13 -7.51 11.77
C ALA A 4 1.12 -6.75 10.90
N ASP A 5 0.27 -7.48 10.19
CA ASP A 5 -0.77 -6.93 9.34
C ASP A 5 -1.82 -6.19 10.17
N PHE A 6 -2.23 -6.74 11.32
CA PHE A 6 -3.11 -6.06 12.28
C PHE A 6 -2.56 -4.68 12.69
N PHE A 7 -1.29 -4.60 13.10
CA PHE A 7 -0.69 -3.32 13.48
C PHE A 7 -0.56 -2.36 12.28
N PHE A 8 -0.20 -2.89 11.12
CA PHE A 8 -0.04 -2.09 9.91
C PHE A 8 -1.38 -1.50 9.45
N PHE A 9 -2.42 -2.32 9.29
CA PHE A 9 -3.73 -1.86 8.85
C PHE A 9 -4.45 -1.01 9.90
N SER A 10 -4.28 -1.31 11.18
CA SER A 10 -4.78 -0.43 12.27
C SER A 10 -4.13 0.94 12.19
N GLY A 11 -2.82 1.01 11.96
CA GLY A 11 -2.10 2.27 11.77
C GLY A 11 -2.61 3.05 10.55
N LEU A 12 -2.78 2.39 9.41
CA LEU A 12 -3.33 3.01 8.21
C LEU A 12 -4.78 3.48 8.41
N GLY A 13 -5.59 2.71 9.11
CA GLY A 13 -6.97 3.07 9.44
C GLY A 13 -7.08 4.34 10.27
N LEU A 14 -6.16 4.54 11.22
CA LEU A 14 -6.07 5.77 12.01
C LEU A 14 -5.57 6.97 11.18
N VAL A 15 -4.66 6.74 10.24
CA VAL A 15 -4.11 7.80 9.38
C VAL A 15 -5.14 8.27 8.34
N SER A 16 -5.99 7.36 7.83
CA SER A 16 -6.92 7.65 6.74
C SER A 16 -7.83 8.87 6.97
N PRO A 17 -8.57 9.00 8.09
CA PRO A 17 -9.39 10.19 8.34
C PRO A 17 -8.54 11.45 8.57
N VAL A 18 -7.38 11.29 9.22
CA VAL A 18 -6.47 12.42 9.49
C VAL A 18 -5.84 12.92 8.21
N PHE A 19 -5.60 12.05 7.23
CA PHE A 19 -4.98 12.42 5.95
C PHE A 19 -5.81 13.43 5.17
N ALA A 20 -7.14 13.26 5.09
CA ALA A 20 -8.02 14.20 4.41
C ALA A 20 -8.00 15.59 5.07
N VAL A 21 -8.06 15.63 6.42
CA VAL A 21 -7.95 16.88 7.19
C VAL A 21 -6.58 17.51 7.01
N PHE A 22 -5.50 16.71 7.06
CA PHE A 22 -4.15 17.18 6.82
C PHE A 22 -4.01 17.86 5.45
N LEU A 23 -4.59 17.30 4.39
CA LEU A 23 -4.53 17.87 3.05
C LEU A 23 -5.27 19.21 2.97
N THR A 24 -6.40 19.36 3.67
CA THR A 24 -7.16 20.62 3.64
C THR A 24 -6.49 21.71 4.46
N ASP A 25 -5.85 21.39 5.57
CA ASP A 25 -5.35 22.38 6.53
C ASP A 25 -3.87 22.77 6.28
N ASN A 26 -3.05 21.87 5.75
CA ASN A 26 -1.61 22.09 5.63
C ASN A 26 -1.15 22.47 4.22
N LEU A 27 -1.94 22.24 3.19
CA LEU A 27 -1.59 22.64 1.83
C LEU A 27 -2.10 24.04 1.53
N LYS A 28 -1.29 24.84 0.80
CA LYS A 28 -1.67 26.19 0.37
C LYS A 28 -2.90 26.23 -0.54
N ASP A 29 -3.07 25.18 -1.33
CA ASP A 29 -4.16 24.95 -2.28
C ASP A 29 -4.99 23.70 -1.91
N GLY A 30 -4.92 23.28 -0.64
CA GLY A 30 -5.60 22.10 -0.14
C GLY A 30 -7.11 22.27 -0.10
N ASN A 31 -7.82 21.30 -0.62
CA ASN A 31 -9.26 21.17 -0.52
C ASN A 31 -9.66 19.67 -0.60
N ILE A 32 -10.94 19.38 -0.43
CA ILE A 32 -11.45 18.01 -0.47
C ILE A 32 -11.30 17.36 -1.86
N GLU A 33 -11.26 18.16 -2.94
CA GLU A 33 -11.03 17.67 -4.30
C GLU A 33 -9.61 17.12 -4.45
N VAL A 34 -8.61 17.78 -3.85
CA VAL A 34 -7.22 17.32 -3.83
C VAL A 34 -7.13 15.94 -3.19
N ALA A 35 -7.84 15.72 -2.07
CA ALA A 35 -7.91 14.41 -1.43
C ALA A 35 -8.53 13.35 -2.36
N GLY A 36 -9.63 13.69 -3.02
CA GLY A 36 -10.30 12.81 -3.98
C GLY A 36 -9.38 12.44 -5.17
N PHE A 37 -8.73 13.42 -5.78
CA PHE A 37 -7.77 13.17 -6.88
C PHE A 37 -6.57 12.36 -6.43
N ALA A 38 -6.04 12.62 -5.24
CA ALA A 38 -4.93 11.85 -4.67
C ALA A 38 -5.29 10.36 -4.52
N MET A 39 -6.48 10.07 -4.01
CA MET A 39 -6.99 8.68 -3.91
C MET A 39 -7.23 8.05 -5.28
N ALA A 40 -7.78 8.80 -6.24
CA ALA A 40 -7.98 8.31 -7.60
C ALA A 40 -6.64 7.93 -8.26
N ILE A 41 -5.62 8.77 -8.15
CA ILE A 41 -4.26 8.49 -8.65
C ILE A 41 -3.75 7.18 -8.03
N TYR A 42 -3.85 7.03 -6.71
CA TYR A 42 -3.42 5.83 -6.02
C TYR A 42 -4.07 4.57 -6.59
N TRP A 43 -5.39 4.51 -6.65
CA TRP A 43 -6.10 3.33 -7.10
C TRP A 43 -5.88 3.01 -8.58
N ILE A 44 -5.87 4.02 -9.46
CA ILE A 44 -5.64 3.83 -10.89
C ILE A 44 -4.22 3.31 -11.14
N VAL A 45 -3.22 3.99 -10.58
CA VAL A 45 -1.82 3.60 -10.77
C VAL A 45 -1.56 2.21 -10.19
N ARG A 46 -2.02 1.94 -8.97
CA ARG A 46 -1.90 0.62 -8.36
C ARG A 46 -2.51 -0.48 -9.25
N SER A 47 -3.73 -0.30 -9.73
CA SER A 47 -4.40 -1.27 -10.60
C SER A 47 -3.64 -1.55 -11.90
N ILE A 48 -3.02 -0.52 -12.49
CA ILE A 48 -2.23 -0.67 -13.72
C ILE A 48 -0.96 -1.49 -13.46
N PHE A 49 -0.26 -1.24 -12.35
CA PHE A 49 1.03 -1.87 -12.07
C PHE A 49 0.90 -3.22 -11.36
N GLU A 50 -0.11 -3.44 -10.54
CA GLU A 50 -0.26 -4.65 -9.73
C GLU A 50 -0.38 -5.92 -10.59
N ILE A 51 -1.15 -5.88 -11.68
CA ILE A 51 -1.33 -7.04 -12.57
C ILE A 51 -0.03 -7.46 -13.26
N PRO A 52 0.75 -6.57 -13.92
CA PRO A 52 2.04 -6.92 -14.49
C PRO A 52 3.04 -7.43 -13.45
N VAL A 53 3.08 -6.81 -12.27
CA VAL A 53 4.00 -7.20 -11.19
C VAL A 53 3.65 -8.59 -10.65
N ALA A 54 2.37 -8.87 -10.39
CA ALA A 54 1.93 -10.19 -9.96
C ALA A 54 2.34 -11.28 -10.96
N LYS A 55 2.10 -11.04 -12.26
CA LYS A 55 2.54 -11.97 -13.33
C LYS A 55 4.06 -12.16 -13.39
N PHE A 56 4.82 -11.12 -13.07
CA PHE A 56 6.28 -11.20 -13.00
C PHE A 56 6.71 -12.08 -11.81
N LEU A 57 6.15 -11.84 -10.62
CA LEU A 57 6.44 -12.61 -9.42
C LEU A 57 6.05 -14.09 -9.56
N ASP A 58 4.93 -14.39 -10.20
CA ASP A 58 4.52 -15.78 -10.49
C ASP A 58 5.56 -16.55 -11.35
N LYS A 59 6.34 -15.85 -12.16
CA LYS A 59 7.44 -16.44 -12.95
C LYS A 59 8.72 -16.61 -12.12
N CYS A 60 8.96 -15.70 -11.19
CA CYS A 60 10.10 -15.76 -10.29
C CYS A 60 9.74 -16.67 -9.10
N ARG A 61 9.93 -17.99 -9.23
CA ARG A 61 9.52 -19.00 -8.22
C ARG A 61 10.30 -18.95 -6.90
N GLY A 62 10.80 -17.79 -6.48
CA GLY A 62 11.63 -17.59 -5.31
C GLY A 62 10.92 -16.81 -4.21
N GLU A 63 10.82 -17.39 -3.00
CA GLU A 63 10.32 -16.69 -1.81
C GLU A 63 11.14 -15.44 -1.46
N ARG A 64 12.42 -15.42 -1.84
CA ARG A 64 13.31 -14.26 -1.65
C ARG A 64 12.90 -13.07 -2.50
N ASP A 65 12.44 -13.30 -3.72
CA ASP A 65 12.02 -12.24 -4.63
C ASP A 65 10.72 -11.61 -4.14
N ASP A 66 9.79 -12.43 -3.66
CA ASP A 66 8.54 -11.96 -3.05
C ASP A 66 8.81 -11.13 -1.79
N LEU A 67 9.73 -11.60 -0.93
CA LEU A 67 10.14 -10.90 0.27
C LEU A 67 10.84 -9.56 -0.04
N LEU A 68 11.69 -9.52 -1.06
CA LEU A 68 12.36 -8.29 -1.50
C LEU A 68 11.35 -7.26 -2.02
N CYS A 69 10.36 -7.70 -2.81
CA CYS A 69 9.29 -6.84 -3.29
C CYS A 69 8.43 -6.32 -2.14
N LEU A 70 8.09 -7.17 -1.18
CA LEU A 70 7.32 -6.79 0.01
C LEU A 70 8.06 -5.76 0.87
N VAL A 71 9.29 -6.08 1.27
CA VAL A 71 10.10 -5.21 2.16
C VAL A 71 10.48 -3.92 1.44
N GLY A 72 10.91 -4.02 0.17
CA GLY A 72 11.26 -2.85 -0.63
C GLY A 72 10.08 -1.91 -0.84
N GLY A 73 8.89 -2.46 -1.13
CA GLY A 73 7.67 -1.69 -1.26
C GLY A 73 7.30 -0.97 0.04
N TYR A 74 7.32 -1.66 1.18
CA TYR A 74 7.02 -1.04 2.48
C TYR A 74 8.05 0.01 2.91
N LEU A 75 9.32 -0.16 2.58
CA LEU A 75 10.33 0.87 2.84
C LEU A 75 10.05 2.15 2.03
N ILE A 76 9.67 2.01 0.76
CA ILE A 76 9.27 3.16 -0.06
C ILE A 76 8.02 3.81 0.50
N VAL A 77 7.02 3.03 0.92
CA VAL A 77 5.80 3.54 1.59
C VAL A 77 6.16 4.36 2.83
N ALA A 78 7.08 3.87 3.67
CA ALA A 78 7.55 4.61 4.85
C ALA A 78 8.19 5.95 4.44
N LEU A 79 9.03 5.97 3.41
CA LEU A 79 9.65 7.20 2.90
C LEU A 79 8.62 8.18 2.35
N VAL A 80 7.58 7.70 1.67
CA VAL A 80 6.46 8.54 1.19
C VAL A 80 5.76 9.25 2.34
N HIS A 81 5.54 8.57 3.48
CA HIS A 81 4.93 9.19 4.65
C HIS A 81 5.77 10.32 5.24
N PHE A 82 7.10 10.20 5.21
CA PHE A 82 7.99 11.33 5.54
C PHE A 82 7.89 12.46 4.51
N GLY A 83 7.69 12.12 3.23
CA GLY A 83 7.47 13.10 2.17
C GLY A 83 6.20 13.94 2.37
N TYR A 84 5.13 13.36 2.90
CA TYR A 84 3.90 14.12 3.20
C TYR A 84 4.13 15.25 4.21
N ILE A 85 5.01 15.07 5.18
CA ILE A 85 5.31 16.11 6.19
C ILE A 85 5.93 17.35 5.53
N GLN A 86 6.62 17.18 4.41
CA GLN A 86 7.27 18.28 3.67
C GLN A 86 6.41 18.83 2.52
N ALA A 87 5.27 18.19 2.26
CA ALA A 87 4.38 18.60 1.19
C ALA A 87 3.66 19.91 1.53
N THR A 88 3.77 20.91 0.64
CA THR A 88 3.17 22.24 0.80
C THR A 88 2.19 22.60 -0.30
N LEU A 89 2.18 21.85 -1.39
CA LEU A 89 1.36 22.06 -2.59
C LEU A 89 0.72 20.73 -3.02
N SER A 90 -0.46 20.79 -3.63
CA SER A 90 -1.22 19.61 -4.06
C SER A 90 -0.43 18.69 -5.00
N TRP A 91 0.38 19.24 -5.90
CA TRP A 91 1.17 18.42 -6.83
C TRP A 91 2.23 17.56 -6.14
N HIS A 92 2.77 17.98 -4.96
CA HIS A 92 3.65 17.13 -4.16
C HIS A 92 2.89 15.86 -3.72
N ILE A 93 1.65 16.03 -3.29
CA ILE A 93 0.79 14.92 -2.88
C ILE A 93 0.52 13.96 -4.04
N TYR A 94 0.24 14.48 -5.24
CA TYR A 94 -0.02 13.63 -6.41
C TYR A 94 1.18 12.78 -6.80
N ILE A 95 2.40 13.35 -6.75
CA ILE A 95 3.63 12.60 -6.98
C ILE A 95 3.84 11.54 -5.87
N LEU A 96 3.65 11.91 -4.61
CA LEU A 96 3.80 10.98 -3.49
C LEU A 96 2.77 9.85 -3.57
N GLN A 97 1.53 10.13 -3.98
CA GLN A 97 0.51 9.10 -4.19
C GLN A 97 0.84 8.18 -5.37
N PHE A 98 1.43 8.72 -6.42
CA PHE A 98 1.93 7.90 -7.53
C PHE A 98 3.01 6.93 -7.05
N VAL A 99 4.02 7.42 -6.34
CA VAL A 99 5.11 6.60 -5.79
C VAL A 99 4.57 5.58 -4.79
N TYR A 100 3.63 5.98 -3.93
CA TYR A 100 2.96 5.10 -2.99
C TYR A 100 2.22 3.95 -3.70
N ALA A 101 1.46 4.27 -4.74
CA ALA A 101 0.71 3.30 -5.52
C ALA A 101 1.63 2.27 -6.19
N VAL A 102 2.73 2.72 -6.80
CA VAL A 102 3.73 1.83 -7.40
C VAL A 102 4.36 0.94 -6.33
N ALA A 103 4.77 1.48 -5.19
CA ALA A 103 5.34 0.72 -4.09
C ALA A 103 4.39 -0.38 -3.58
N MET A 104 3.11 -0.06 -3.42
CA MET A 104 2.09 -1.03 -3.00
C MET A 104 1.79 -2.06 -4.08
N ALA A 105 1.89 -1.71 -5.37
CA ALA A 105 1.74 -2.65 -6.47
C ALA A 105 2.84 -3.72 -6.49
N PHE A 106 4.02 -3.46 -5.90
CA PHE A 106 5.06 -4.45 -5.66
C PHE A 106 4.87 -5.20 -4.34
N ALA A 107 4.52 -4.49 -3.27
CA ALA A 107 4.39 -5.08 -1.93
C ALA A 107 3.21 -6.07 -1.82
N ALA A 108 2.04 -5.70 -2.35
CA ALA A 108 0.82 -6.48 -2.17
C ALA A 108 0.88 -7.88 -2.82
N PRO A 109 1.33 -8.05 -4.09
CA PRO A 109 1.49 -9.38 -4.67
C PRO A 109 2.56 -10.21 -3.97
N GLY A 110 3.68 -9.60 -3.54
CA GLY A 110 4.73 -10.28 -2.78
C GLY A 110 4.19 -10.83 -1.46
N TRP A 111 3.42 -10.02 -0.73
CA TRP A 111 2.74 -10.43 0.49
C TRP A 111 1.77 -11.60 0.24
N SER A 112 0.89 -11.47 -0.76
CA SER A 112 -0.09 -12.49 -1.11
C SER A 112 0.57 -13.80 -1.52
N ALA A 113 1.68 -13.77 -2.26
CA ALA A 113 2.42 -14.95 -2.67
C ALA A 113 3.03 -15.69 -1.47
N ILE A 114 3.66 -14.95 -0.53
CA ILE A 114 4.23 -15.53 0.69
C ILE A 114 3.11 -16.11 1.56
N PHE A 115 2.03 -15.35 1.80
CA PHE A 115 0.93 -15.78 2.63
C PHE A 115 0.28 -17.07 2.09
N THR A 116 -0.04 -17.10 0.79
CA THR A 116 -0.68 -18.25 0.15
C THR A 116 0.17 -19.53 0.23
N ARG A 117 1.50 -19.41 0.18
CA ARG A 117 2.41 -20.58 0.31
C ARG A 117 2.43 -21.17 1.72
N HIS A 118 2.10 -20.38 2.74
CA HIS A 118 2.14 -20.78 4.15
C HIS A 118 0.76 -21.09 4.72
N ILE A 119 -0.30 -21.00 3.92
CA ILE A 119 -1.65 -21.42 4.33
C ILE A 119 -1.71 -22.93 4.51
N ASP A 120 -2.28 -23.36 5.63
CA ASP A 120 -2.55 -24.78 5.91
C ASP A 120 -3.62 -25.31 4.95
N LYS A 121 -3.35 -26.44 4.31
CA LYS A 121 -4.33 -27.10 3.43
C LYS A 121 -5.60 -27.47 4.18
N GLY A 122 -6.74 -27.01 3.68
CA GLY A 122 -8.06 -27.24 4.27
C GLY A 122 -8.48 -26.20 5.31
N LYS A 123 -7.68 -25.14 5.53
CA LYS A 123 -8.01 -24.02 6.41
C LYS A 123 -7.96 -22.67 5.69
N GLU A 124 -7.89 -22.68 4.36
CA GLU A 124 -7.70 -21.50 3.53
C GLU A 124 -8.72 -20.40 3.85
N GLY A 125 -10.00 -20.78 3.96
CA GLY A 125 -11.07 -19.83 4.28
C GLY A 125 -10.95 -19.21 5.67
N PHE A 126 -10.50 -19.99 6.65
CA PHE A 126 -10.30 -19.51 8.02
C PHE A 126 -9.10 -18.56 8.10
N GLU A 127 -7.98 -18.91 7.48
CA GLU A 127 -6.76 -18.09 7.52
C GLU A 127 -6.90 -16.80 6.74
N TRP A 128 -7.56 -16.82 5.56
CA TRP A 128 -7.93 -15.60 4.85
C TRP A 128 -8.94 -14.76 5.64
N GLY A 129 -9.88 -15.40 6.34
CA GLY A 129 -10.82 -14.72 7.22
C GLY A 129 -10.12 -14.00 8.39
N LEU A 130 -9.11 -14.63 9.00
CA LEU A 130 -8.30 -14.00 10.05
C LEU A 130 -7.49 -12.80 9.51
N GLU A 131 -6.98 -12.92 8.30
CA GLU A 131 -6.25 -11.84 7.64
C GLU A 131 -7.15 -10.63 7.38
N HIS A 132 -8.37 -10.83 6.89
CA HIS A 132 -9.31 -9.75 6.61
C HIS A 132 -9.82 -9.02 7.86
N VAL A 133 -9.70 -9.63 9.04
CA VAL A 133 -10.11 -9.03 10.32
C VAL A 133 -8.93 -8.31 10.99
N ALA A 134 -7.69 -8.61 10.58
CA ALA A 134 -6.49 -8.00 11.14
C ALA A 134 -6.23 -6.62 10.55
#